data_67c8bef2a917bf11afe172684ef7eaed
#
_entry.id   67c8bef2a917bf11afe172684ef7eaed
#
_cell.length_a   1.000
_cell.length_b   1.000
_cell.length_c   1.000
_cell.angle_alpha   90.00
_cell.angle_beta   90.00
_cell.angle_gamma   90.00
#
_symmetry.space_group_name_H-M   'P 1'
#
loop_
_entity.id
_entity.type
_entity.pdbx_description
1 polymer ?
#
loop_
_entity_poly.entity_id
_entity_poly.type
_entity_poly.pdbx_seq_one_letter_code
_entity_poly.pdbx_strand_id
1 'polypeptide(L)'
;MTELNELEIDNIPAENTNNDVTFEPFGKEITVDEVSKRLSHNLYIQLSEDSDQFVLDAVERAKIYIGTVLSYLGVKLNLEDKLHREIVLMQSIYELHMALGHEEAGREYRLQAKNTIISAFGSFPDSDNQDIAKTSAAVVIKPAINPRSQKLHQARGFTL
;
A
#
# COMPACT_ATOMS: atom_id res chain seq x y z
N MET A 1 -60.49 -14.63 51.24
CA MET A 1 -60.59 -14.35 49.76
C MET A 1 -59.49 -13.40 49.42
N THR A 2 -58.42 -13.90 48.92
CA THR A 2 -57.24 -13.12 48.52
C THR A 2 -56.95 -13.49 47.04
N GLU A 3 -57.28 -12.56 46.14
CA GLU A 3 -57.04 -12.70 44.71
C GLU A 3 -55.57 -12.52 44.44
N LEU A 4 -54.96 -13.52 43.84
CA LEU A 4 -53.61 -13.50 43.33
C LEU A 4 -53.63 -12.81 41.96
N ASN A 5 -52.98 -11.64 41.87
CA ASN A 5 -52.70 -10.96 40.61
C ASN A 5 -51.67 -11.79 39.84
N GLU A 6 -52.04 -12.33 38.73
CA GLU A 6 -51.16 -12.90 37.70
C GLU A 6 -50.43 -11.74 37.01
N LEU A 7 -49.11 -11.67 37.23
CA LEU A 7 -48.24 -10.80 36.46
C LEU A 7 -48.04 -11.39 35.08
N GLU A 8 -48.66 -10.77 34.08
CA GLU A 8 -48.35 -10.97 32.67
C GLU A 8 -46.87 -10.60 32.42
N ILE A 9 -46.09 -11.59 32.12
CA ILE A 9 -44.71 -11.38 31.64
C ILE A 9 -44.81 -11.03 30.17
N ASP A 10 -44.69 -9.71 29.90
CA ASP A 10 -44.59 -9.18 28.53
C ASP A 10 -43.44 -9.84 27.80
N ASN A 11 -43.82 -10.50 26.74
CA ASN A 11 -42.99 -11.20 25.78
C ASN A 11 -42.15 -10.16 25.02
N ILE A 12 -40.92 -9.88 25.48
CA ILE A 12 -39.98 -9.02 24.78
C ILE A 12 -39.51 -9.78 23.53
N PRO A 13 -39.83 -9.32 22.33
CA PRO A 13 -39.30 -9.95 21.12
C PRO A 13 -37.78 -9.80 21.12
N ALA A 14 -37.07 -10.90 21.07
CA ALA A 14 -35.63 -10.94 20.83
C ALA A 14 -35.36 -10.25 19.47
N GLU A 15 -34.92 -9.01 19.50
CA GLU A 15 -34.35 -8.34 18.34
C GLU A 15 -33.09 -9.11 17.92
N ASN A 16 -33.29 -9.92 16.92
CA ASN A 16 -32.25 -10.67 16.25
C ASN A 16 -31.45 -9.66 15.38
N THR A 17 -30.57 -8.91 16.01
CA THR A 17 -29.59 -8.07 15.31
C THR A 17 -28.52 -8.97 14.71
N ASN A 18 -28.89 -9.71 13.68
CA ASN A 18 -27.93 -10.20 12.72
C ASN A 18 -27.35 -8.96 11.99
N ASN A 19 -26.38 -8.33 12.59
CA ASN A 19 -25.46 -7.44 11.90
C ASN A 19 -24.63 -8.32 10.96
N ASP A 20 -25.27 -8.73 9.89
CA ASP A 20 -24.59 -9.29 8.71
C ASP A 20 -23.80 -8.10 8.14
N VAL A 21 -22.57 -7.91 8.63
CA VAL A 21 -21.64 -6.99 8.05
C VAL A 21 -21.25 -7.58 6.69
N THR A 22 -22.11 -7.34 5.71
CA THR A 22 -21.80 -7.62 4.32
C THR A 22 -20.58 -6.76 3.98
N PHE A 23 -19.43 -7.42 3.96
CA PHE A 23 -18.18 -6.81 3.52
C PHE A 23 -18.32 -6.56 2.02
N GLU A 24 -18.73 -5.34 1.65
CA GLU A 24 -18.73 -4.96 0.24
C GLU A 24 -17.29 -4.95 -0.25
N PRO A 25 -16.97 -5.67 -1.33
CA PRO A 25 -15.63 -5.66 -1.88
C PRO A 25 -15.26 -4.23 -2.27
N PHE A 26 -14.04 -3.82 -1.93
CA PHE A 26 -13.54 -2.50 -2.29
C PHE A 26 -13.69 -2.27 -3.80
N GLY A 27 -14.22 -1.13 -4.19
CA GLY A 27 -14.32 -0.74 -5.59
C GLY A 27 -12.95 -0.63 -6.27
N LYS A 28 -12.95 -0.59 -7.59
CA LYS A 28 -11.72 -0.44 -8.38
C LYS A 28 -11.05 0.92 -8.22
N GLU A 29 -11.77 1.90 -7.67
CA GLU A 29 -11.30 3.27 -7.51
C GLU A 29 -11.42 3.74 -6.06
N ILE A 30 -10.54 4.65 -5.67
CA ILE A 30 -10.60 5.32 -4.38
C ILE A 30 -11.52 6.53 -4.52
N THR A 31 -12.45 6.65 -3.58
CA THR A 31 -13.44 7.74 -3.58
C THR A 31 -13.01 8.89 -2.66
N VAL A 32 -13.56 10.06 -2.90
CA VAL A 32 -13.39 11.25 -2.04
C VAL A 32 -13.79 10.95 -0.60
N ASP A 33 -14.88 10.21 -0.40
CA ASP A 33 -15.38 9.81 0.93
C ASP A 33 -14.38 8.95 1.70
N GLU A 34 -13.62 8.08 1.03
CA GLU A 34 -12.57 7.28 1.69
C GLU A 34 -11.40 8.14 2.15
N VAL A 35 -11.01 9.14 1.38
CA VAL A 35 -9.97 10.10 1.77
C VAL A 35 -10.46 10.95 2.94
N SER A 36 -11.70 11.45 2.88
CA SER A 36 -12.28 12.28 3.93
C SER A 36 -12.38 11.55 5.26
N LYS A 37 -12.73 10.27 5.27
CA LYS A 37 -12.80 9.42 6.48
C LYS A 37 -11.46 9.20 7.18
N ARG A 38 -10.34 9.45 6.52
CA ARG A 38 -9.00 9.35 7.09
C ARG A 38 -8.53 10.62 7.79
N LEU A 39 -9.24 11.70 7.61
CA LEU A 39 -8.91 13.03 8.12
C LEU A 39 -9.96 13.50 9.11
N SER A 40 -9.58 14.38 10.03
CA SER A 40 -10.60 15.13 10.76
C SER A 40 -11.36 16.04 9.79
N HIS A 41 -12.63 16.32 10.07
CA HIS A 41 -13.45 17.17 9.22
C HIS A 41 -12.80 18.53 8.88
N ASN A 42 -12.24 19.19 9.90
CA ASN A 42 -11.56 20.48 9.71
C ASN A 42 -10.33 20.37 8.82
N LEU A 43 -9.53 19.31 9.00
CA LEU A 43 -8.33 19.08 8.19
C LEU A 43 -8.72 18.74 6.76
N TYR A 44 -9.78 17.95 6.55
CA TYR A 44 -10.27 17.64 5.22
C TYR A 44 -10.67 18.92 4.47
N ILE A 45 -11.49 19.81 5.08
CA ILE A 45 -11.87 21.09 4.46
C ILE A 45 -10.65 21.92 4.07
N GLN A 46 -9.66 22.00 4.96
CA GLN A 46 -8.42 22.74 4.68
C GLN A 46 -7.61 22.14 3.52
N LEU A 47 -7.55 20.82 3.41
CA LEU A 47 -6.74 20.13 2.41
C LEU A 47 -7.45 19.98 1.06
N SER A 48 -8.78 19.91 1.06
CA SER A 48 -9.57 19.73 -0.16
C SER A 48 -9.88 21.05 -0.88
N GLU A 49 -9.70 22.20 -0.20
CA GLU A 49 -10.14 23.52 -0.70
C GLU A 49 -11.61 23.50 -1.17
N ASP A 50 -12.47 22.72 -0.50
CA ASP A 50 -13.87 22.48 -0.86
C ASP A 50 -14.07 21.93 -2.29
N SER A 51 -13.06 21.26 -2.84
CA SER A 51 -13.06 20.72 -4.18
C SER A 51 -12.83 19.20 -4.21
N ASP A 52 -13.84 18.45 -4.58
CA ASP A 52 -13.70 16.99 -4.79
C ASP A 52 -12.71 16.69 -5.92
N GLN A 53 -12.66 17.52 -6.96
CA GLN A 53 -11.71 17.34 -8.06
C GLN A 53 -10.27 17.46 -7.59
N PHE A 54 -9.98 18.37 -6.67
CA PHE A 54 -8.65 18.53 -6.10
C PHE A 54 -8.20 17.28 -5.34
N VAL A 55 -9.14 16.66 -4.60
CA VAL A 55 -8.90 15.38 -3.91
C VAL A 55 -8.67 14.25 -4.90
N LEU A 56 -9.47 14.15 -5.95
CA LEU A 56 -9.32 13.11 -6.98
C LEU A 56 -7.99 13.25 -7.74
N ASP A 57 -7.55 14.47 -8.02
CA ASP A 57 -6.25 14.72 -8.64
C ASP A 57 -5.08 14.27 -7.74
N ALA A 58 -5.21 14.45 -6.43
CA ALA A 58 -4.23 13.94 -5.47
C ALA A 58 -4.22 12.41 -5.42
N VAL A 59 -5.38 11.77 -5.50
CA VAL A 59 -5.51 10.31 -5.58
C VAL A 59 -4.84 9.77 -6.86
N GLU A 60 -5.05 10.43 -8.01
CA GLU A 60 -4.40 10.02 -9.26
C GLU A 60 -2.87 10.13 -9.19
N ARG A 61 -2.34 11.23 -8.65
CA ARG A 61 -0.89 11.36 -8.42
C ARG A 61 -0.35 10.27 -7.51
N ALA A 62 -1.06 9.96 -6.43
CA ALA A 62 -0.70 8.90 -5.52
C ALA A 62 -0.72 7.51 -6.19
N LYS A 63 -1.73 7.21 -7.02
CA LYS A 63 -1.82 5.96 -7.78
C LYS A 63 -0.63 5.79 -8.72
N ILE A 64 -0.28 6.84 -9.46
CA ILE A 64 0.87 6.83 -10.38
C ILE A 64 2.16 6.58 -9.60
N TYR A 65 2.38 7.32 -8.49
CA TYR A 65 3.58 7.17 -7.68
C TYR A 65 3.69 5.76 -7.08
N ILE A 66 2.66 5.29 -6.39
CA ILE A 66 2.67 3.96 -5.76
C ILE A 66 2.71 2.84 -6.80
N GLY A 67 2.01 2.99 -7.93
CA GLY A 67 2.08 2.05 -9.05
C GLY A 67 3.50 1.91 -9.59
N THR A 68 4.22 3.02 -9.71
CA THR A 68 5.63 3.03 -10.11
C THR A 68 6.52 2.32 -9.08
N VAL A 69 6.37 2.67 -7.79
CA VAL A 69 7.12 2.04 -6.68
C VAL A 69 6.91 0.52 -6.66
N LEU A 70 5.65 0.08 -6.70
CA LEU A 70 5.33 -1.35 -6.69
C LEU A 70 5.85 -2.07 -7.94
N SER A 71 5.82 -1.41 -9.10
CA SER A 71 6.36 -1.95 -10.34
C SER A 71 7.86 -2.24 -10.25
N TYR A 72 8.66 -1.39 -9.60
CA TYR A 72 10.07 -1.65 -9.31
C TYR A 72 10.28 -2.89 -8.42
N LEU A 73 9.30 -3.21 -7.58
CA LEU A 73 9.30 -4.40 -6.72
C LEU A 73 8.71 -5.64 -7.44
N GLY A 74 8.35 -5.52 -8.71
CA GLY A 74 7.72 -6.60 -9.48
C GLY A 74 6.26 -6.85 -9.12
N VAL A 75 5.61 -5.91 -8.42
CA VAL A 75 4.23 -6.02 -7.94
C VAL A 75 3.33 -5.09 -8.76
N LYS A 76 2.19 -5.60 -9.22
CA LYS A 76 1.19 -4.79 -9.91
C LYS A 76 0.25 -4.15 -8.89
N LEU A 77 0.00 -2.85 -9.01
CA LEU A 77 -1.00 -2.16 -8.19
C LEU A 77 -2.39 -2.76 -8.43
N ASN A 78 -3.06 -3.11 -7.34
CA ASN A 78 -4.44 -3.60 -7.34
C ASN A 78 -5.22 -2.90 -6.22
N LEU A 79 -6.17 -2.04 -6.57
CA LEU A 79 -6.97 -1.28 -5.60
C LEU A 79 -8.09 -2.11 -4.93
N GLU A 80 -8.35 -3.32 -5.39
CA GLU A 80 -9.22 -4.28 -4.71
C GLU A 80 -8.50 -4.94 -3.52
N ASP A 81 -7.15 -4.90 -3.51
CA ASP A 81 -6.34 -5.32 -2.37
C ASP A 81 -6.32 -4.22 -1.31
N LYS A 82 -6.67 -4.61 -0.07
CA LYS A 82 -6.77 -3.69 1.06
C LYS A 82 -5.43 -3.00 1.37
N LEU A 83 -4.32 -3.72 1.26
CA LEU A 83 -3.00 -3.19 1.55
C LEU A 83 -2.60 -2.14 0.52
N HIS A 84 -2.73 -2.45 -0.77
CA HIS A 84 -2.44 -1.51 -1.85
C HIS A 84 -3.31 -0.25 -1.75
N ARG A 85 -4.59 -0.44 -1.44
CA ARG A 85 -5.54 0.66 -1.24
C ARG A 85 -5.13 1.58 -0.10
N GLU A 86 -4.75 0.99 1.04
CA GLU A 86 -4.28 1.73 2.22
C GLU A 86 -3.03 2.55 1.91
N ILE A 87 -2.07 1.99 1.20
CA ILE A 87 -0.84 2.68 0.80
C ILE A 87 -1.17 3.87 -0.10
N VAL A 88 -2.07 3.71 -1.07
CA VAL A 88 -2.48 4.81 -1.95
C VAL A 88 -3.24 5.89 -1.20
N LEU A 89 -4.10 5.53 -0.24
CA LEU A 89 -4.81 6.51 0.62
C LEU A 89 -3.84 7.37 1.43
N MET A 90 -2.84 6.77 2.07
CA MET A 90 -1.82 7.52 2.81
C MET A 90 -1.02 8.45 1.88
N GLN A 91 -0.62 7.95 0.72
CA GLN A 91 0.08 8.78 -0.28
C GLN A 91 -0.80 9.91 -0.80
N SER A 92 -2.11 9.68 -0.99
CA SER A 92 -3.05 10.72 -1.44
C SER A 92 -3.14 11.89 -0.46
N ILE A 93 -3.15 11.60 0.85
CA ILE A 93 -3.14 12.63 1.88
C ILE A 93 -1.82 13.42 1.84
N TYR A 94 -0.70 12.75 1.65
CA TYR A 94 0.58 13.42 1.43
C TYR A 94 0.53 14.35 0.21
N GLU A 95 -0.02 13.90 -0.92
CA GLU A 95 -0.15 14.71 -2.14
C GLU A 95 -1.04 15.96 -1.94
N LEU A 96 -2.10 15.85 -1.11
CA LEU A 96 -2.91 17.01 -0.71
C LEU A 96 -2.08 18.03 0.06
N HIS A 97 -1.31 17.60 1.05
CA HIS A 97 -0.42 18.48 1.80
C HIS A 97 0.63 19.14 0.90
N MET A 98 1.22 18.37 -0.02
CA MET A 98 2.22 18.88 -0.96
C MET A 98 1.66 19.96 -1.89
N ALA A 99 0.44 19.75 -2.39
CA ALA A 99 -0.23 20.71 -3.28
C ALA A 99 -0.47 22.07 -2.62
N LEU A 100 -0.62 22.10 -1.29
CA LEU A 100 -0.79 23.31 -0.49
C LEU A 100 0.54 23.84 0.12
N GLY A 101 1.68 23.24 -0.20
CA GLY A 101 2.97 23.63 0.37
C GLY A 101 3.18 23.23 1.83
N HIS A 102 2.36 22.31 2.36
CA HIS A 102 2.44 21.83 3.74
C HIS A 102 3.29 20.55 3.85
N GLU A 103 4.48 20.53 3.30
CA GLU A 103 5.35 19.36 3.20
C GLU A 103 5.61 18.68 4.55
N GLU A 104 5.95 19.45 5.58
CA GLU A 104 6.25 18.92 6.92
C GLU A 104 5.06 18.17 7.52
N ALA A 105 3.85 18.72 7.38
CA ALA A 105 2.64 18.11 7.89
C ALA A 105 2.27 16.83 7.12
N GLY A 106 2.58 16.77 5.83
CA GLY A 106 2.35 15.60 4.99
C GLY A 106 3.36 14.47 5.19
N ARG A 107 4.57 14.79 5.68
CA ARG A 107 5.70 13.84 5.77
C ARG A 107 5.37 12.55 6.50
N GLU A 108 4.56 12.61 7.55
CA GLU A 108 4.18 11.43 8.32
C GLU A 108 3.39 10.42 7.47
N TYR A 109 2.45 10.88 6.66
CA TYR A 109 1.66 10.01 5.76
C TYR A 109 2.53 9.32 4.72
N ARG A 110 3.49 10.06 4.13
CA ARG A 110 4.47 9.46 3.21
C ARG A 110 5.34 8.42 3.90
N LEU A 111 5.78 8.69 5.13
CA LEU A 111 6.59 7.75 5.90
C LEU A 111 5.80 6.49 6.27
N GLN A 112 4.53 6.63 6.62
CA GLN A 112 3.64 5.49 6.89
C GLN A 112 3.44 4.64 5.63
N ALA A 113 3.17 5.25 4.47
CA ALA A 113 3.06 4.53 3.19
C ALA A 113 4.36 3.77 2.87
N LYS A 114 5.52 4.43 3.00
CA LYS A 114 6.84 3.83 2.80
C LYS A 114 7.07 2.64 3.74
N ASN A 115 6.83 2.80 5.05
CA ASN A 115 7.02 1.75 6.05
C ASN A 115 6.09 0.56 5.79
N THR A 116 4.87 0.80 5.33
CA THR A 116 3.92 -0.23 4.96
C THR A 116 4.44 -1.04 3.76
N ILE A 117 5.00 -0.37 2.74
CA ILE A 117 5.61 -1.03 1.59
C ILE A 117 6.82 -1.87 2.03
N ILE A 118 7.72 -1.32 2.86
CA ILE A 118 8.89 -2.05 3.38
C ILE A 118 8.45 -3.29 4.15
N SER A 119 7.45 -3.16 5.01
CA SER A 119 6.95 -4.27 5.83
C SER A 119 6.32 -5.36 4.98
N ALA A 120 5.64 -5.01 3.89
CA ALA A 120 4.94 -5.98 3.04
C ALA A 120 5.85 -6.62 1.99
N PHE A 121 6.79 -5.86 1.42
CA PHE A 121 7.58 -6.25 0.25
C PHE A 121 9.10 -6.28 0.51
N GLY A 122 9.53 -5.95 1.74
CA GLY A 122 10.93 -6.05 2.18
C GLY A 122 11.83 -4.89 1.77
N SER A 123 11.42 -4.02 0.85
CA SER A 123 12.23 -2.89 0.38
C SER A 123 11.37 -1.74 -0.13
N PHE A 124 12.00 -0.56 -0.25
CA PHE A 124 11.41 0.60 -0.89
C PHE A 124 12.47 1.22 -1.82
N PRO A 125 12.15 1.49 -3.10
CA PRO A 125 13.08 2.12 -4.01
C PRO A 125 13.22 3.62 -3.63
N ASP A 126 14.26 3.95 -2.85
CA ASP A 126 14.62 5.33 -2.56
C ASP A 126 15.43 5.89 -3.72
N SER A 127 14.97 7.00 -4.29
CA SER A 127 15.71 7.75 -5.30
C SER A 127 17.03 8.34 -4.77
N ASP A 128 17.17 8.48 -3.46
CA ASP A 128 18.36 9.00 -2.81
C ASP A 128 19.44 7.93 -2.57
N ASN A 129 19.10 6.65 -2.66
CA ASN A 129 20.04 5.55 -2.59
C ASN A 129 20.38 5.04 -4.01
N GLN A 130 21.32 5.71 -4.67
CA GLN A 130 21.93 5.20 -5.91
C GLN A 130 22.60 3.81 -5.76
N ASP A 131 22.62 3.26 -4.55
CA ASP A 131 23.22 1.93 -4.28
C ASP A 131 22.31 0.75 -4.67
N ILE A 132 20.99 0.96 -4.86
CA ILE A 132 20.09 -0.13 -5.29
C ILE A 132 20.36 -0.57 -6.74
N ALA A 133 20.82 0.34 -7.60
CA ALA A 133 21.22 0.00 -8.96
C ALA A 133 22.45 -0.94 -9.00
N LYS A 134 23.25 -0.98 -7.94
CA LYS A 134 24.43 -1.88 -7.85
C LYS A 134 24.07 -3.27 -7.36
N THR A 135 22.99 -3.43 -6.59
CA THR A 135 22.61 -4.74 -6.02
C THR A 135 21.86 -5.61 -7.04
N SER A 136 21.16 -5.02 -7.99
CA SER A 136 20.50 -5.76 -9.07
C SER A 136 21.47 -6.26 -10.16
N ALA A 137 22.68 -5.71 -10.23
CA ALA A 137 23.71 -6.14 -11.17
C ALA A 137 24.59 -7.31 -10.66
N ALA A 138 24.40 -7.74 -9.44
CA ALA A 138 25.18 -8.82 -8.82
C ALA A 138 24.48 -10.19 -8.87
N VAL A 139 23.67 -10.46 -9.90
CA VAL A 139 23.53 -11.83 -10.36
C VAL A 139 24.83 -12.15 -11.11
N VAL A 140 25.85 -12.50 -10.37
CA VAL A 140 27.03 -13.15 -10.90
C VAL A 140 26.56 -14.50 -11.47
N ILE A 141 26.21 -14.51 -12.74
CA ILE A 141 26.16 -15.74 -13.52
C ILE A 141 27.61 -16.23 -13.47
N LYS A 142 27.93 -17.13 -12.54
CA LYS A 142 29.18 -17.89 -12.61
C LYS A 142 29.14 -18.59 -13.97
N PRO A 143 30.04 -18.28 -14.92
CA PRO A 143 30.08 -19.00 -16.16
C PRO A 143 30.30 -20.46 -15.78
N ALA A 144 29.43 -21.35 -16.25
CA ALA A 144 29.61 -22.77 -16.10
C ALA A 144 30.96 -23.09 -16.72
N ILE A 145 31.94 -23.40 -15.88
CA ILE A 145 33.28 -23.83 -16.32
C ILE A 145 33.03 -25.14 -17.01
N ASN A 146 33.11 -25.11 -18.34
CA ASN A 146 32.97 -26.31 -19.16
C ASN A 146 34.18 -27.20 -18.85
N PRO A 147 33.98 -28.38 -18.22
CA PRO A 147 35.11 -29.23 -17.81
C PRO A 147 35.93 -29.76 -19.00
N ARG A 148 35.50 -29.55 -20.24
CA ARG A 148 36.25 -29.93 -21.45
C ARG A 148 37.40 -28.98 -21.78
N SER A 149 37.42 -27.75 -21.30
CA SER A 149 38.52 -26.81 -21.60
C SER A 149 39.75 -27.02 -20.71
N GLN A 150 39.64 -27.72 -19.59
CA GLN A 150 40.80 -28.01 -18.74
C GLN A 150 41.69 -29.15 -19.23
N LYS A 151 41.19 -30.02 -20.11
CA LYS A 151 42.02 -31.13 -20.68
C LYS A 151 42.93 -30.70 -21.80
N LEU A 152 42.76 -29.52 -22.39
CA LEU A 152 43.61 -29.09 -23.53
C LEU A 152 44.91 -28.41 -23.10
N HIS A 153 45.05 -27.96 -21.87
CA HIS A 153 46.27 -27.29 -21.39
C HIS A 153 47.28 -28.23 -20.72
N GLN A 154 46.89 -29.48 -20.41
CA GLN A 154 47.84 -30.47 -19.85
C GLN A 154 48.59 -31.32 -20.90
N ALA A 155 48.25 -31.21 -22.19
CA ALA A 155 48.85 -32.03 -23.24
C ALA A 155 50.01 -31.35 -24.01
N ARG A 156 50.47 -30.18 -23.55
CA ARG A 156 51.67 -29.53 -24.15
C ARG A 156 52.76 -29.35 -23.09
N GLY A 157 53.18 -30.45 -22.50
CA GLY A 157 54.45 -30.56 -21.83
C GLY A 157 55.53 -30.86 -22.92
N PHE A 158 56.21 -29.81 -23.35
CA PHE A 158 57.39 -29.98 -24.17
C PHE A 158 58.55 -30.42 -23.31
N THR A 159 59.05 -31.63 -23.57
CA THR A 159 60.40 -32.09 -23.24
C THR A 159 61.38 -31.47 -24.21
N LEU A 160 62.38 -30.80 -23.70
CA LEU A 160 63.71 -30.64 -24.21
C LEU A 160 64.66 -30.87 -23.08
#